data_9c3e7deab98c350abaf813ccdedd4d9b
#
_entry.id   9c3e7deab98c350abaf813ccdedd4d9b
#
_cell.length_a   1.000
_cell.length_b   1.000
_cell.length_c   1.000
_cell.angle_alpha   90.00
_cell.angle_beta   90.00
_cell.angle_gamma   90.00
#
_symmetry.space_group_name_H-M   'P 1'
#
loop_
_entity.id
_entity.type
_entity.pdbx_description
1 polymer ?
#
loop_
_entity_poly.entity_id
_entity_poly.type
_entity_poly.pdbx_seq_one_letter_code
_entity_poly.pdbx_strand_id
1 'polypeptide(L)'
;MINAGKPKEEGNRRHFPPSKTEAAMDNLYIVIPAYNEEENIAQVIEDWYPVIRAHDGGGASRLVIIDDGSRDATFSILQEAAASRPLLCPISKPNGGHGATVLYGYHYALDHGADYVFQTDSDGQTLPEEFEPFWAQRETYDMVIGWRKERQDGASRVFVTKTLKAVIKACFGVTVKDANTPFRLMKADTMREYIDLIPKDFNLSNVLLSVIYVKKGCSVRYIPITFRPRQGGVNSINMKKIFKIGKQAISDFKKLNEIISA
;
A
#
# COMPACT_ATOMS: atom_id res chain seq x y z
N MET A 1 -47.79 -24.66 36.64
CA MET A 1 -47.64 -23.99 35.34
C MET A 1 -46.42 -23.08 35.44
N ILE A 2 -45.30 -23.50 34.91
CA ILE A 2 -44.02 -22.78 34.98
C ILE A 2 -43.74 -22.28 33.54
N ASN A 3 -43.72 -20.96 33.39
CA ASN A 3 -43.51 -20.29 32.09
C ASN A 3 -42.01 -20.11 31.85
N ALA A 4 -41.43 -20.83 30.91
CA ALA A 4 -40.04 -20.76 30.54
C ALA A 4 -39.82 -19.60 29.56
N GLY A 5 -39.12 -18.56 30.02
CA GLY A 5 -38.68 -17.44 29.18
C GLY A 5 -37.60 -17.88 28.20
N LYS A 6 -37.81 -17.57 26.91
CA LYS A 6 -36.80 -17.72 25.84
C LYS A 6 -35.72 -16.65 25.98
N PRO A 7 -34.45 -16.97 25.74
CA PRO A 7 -33.40 -15.99 25.66
C PRO A 7 -33.52 -15.16 24.36
N LYS A 8 -33.37 -13.83 24.48
CA LYS A 8 -33.25 -12.90 23.35
C LYS A 8 -31.87 -13.03 22.75
N GLU A 9 -31.80 -13.48 21.50
CA GLU A 9 -30.62 -13.31 20.65
C GLU A 9 -30.57 -11.86 20.18
N GLU A 10 -29.71 -11.05 20.81
CA GLU A 10 -29.27 -9.77 20.24
C GLU A 10 -28.21 -10.04 19.17
N GLY A 11 -28.65 -10.25 17.93
CA GLY A 11 -27.78 -10.34 16.78
C GLY A 11 -27.15 -8.97 16.48
N ASN A 12 -25.85 -8.89 16.66
CA ASN A 12 -24.99 -7.78 16.23
C ASN A 12 -25.09 -7.65 14.69
N ARG A 13 -26.06 -6.89 14.19
CA ARG A 13 -26.20 -6.57 12.77
C ARG A 13 -25.15 -5.54 12.41
N ARG A 14 -24.06 -6.00 11.79
CA ARG A 14 -23.13 -5.12 11.09
C ARG A 14 -23.95 -4.30 10.10
N HIS A 15 -23.93 -2.98 10.24
CA HIS A 15 -24.56 -2.06 9.32
C HIS A 15 -23.73 -2.05 8.02
N PHE A 16 -24.17 -2.78 7.00
CA PHE A 16 -23.63 -2.67 5.66
C PHE A 16 -24.19 -1.40 5.03
N PRO A 17 -23.38 -0.52 4.47
CA PRO A 17 -23.87 0.58 3.67
C PRO A 17 -24.68 0.02 2.49
N PRO A 18 -25.68 0.76 1.96
CA PRO A 18 -26.48 0.30 0.84
C PRO A 18 -25.58 -0.03 -0.36
N SER A 19 -25.84 -1.17 -1.00
CA SER A 19 -25.16 -1.57 -2.24
C SER A 19 -25.25 -0.43 -3.26
N LYS A 20 -24.11 -0.06 -3.86
CA LYS A 20 -24.08 0.90 -4.97
C LYS A 20 -25.05 0.42 -6.05
N THR A 21 -25.94 1.29 -6.50
CA THR A 21 -26.79 1.06 -7.69
C THR A 21 -25.91 0.75 -8.90
N GLU A 22 -26.34 -0.14 -9.78
CA GLU A 22 -25.65 -0.79 -10.90
C GLU A 22 -24.91 0.09 -11.94
N ALA A 23 -24.60 1.35 -11.68
CA ALA A 23 -23.98 2.27 -12.64
C ALA A 23 -22.77 3.07 -12.10
N ALA A 24 -22.40 2.97 -10.84
CA ALA A 24 -21.21 3.68 -10.35
C ALA A 24 -20.01 2.77 -10.44
N MET A 25 -19.13 3.05 -11.42
CA MET A 25 -17.84 2.34 -11.54
C MET A 25 -16.90 2.78 -10.39
N ASP A 26 -16.06 1.85 -9.93
CA ASP A 26 -15.17 2.08 -8.79
C ASP A 26 -14.08 3.10 -9.11
N ASN A 27 -13.81 4.03 -8.22
CA ASN A 27 -12.71 4.99 -8.30
C ASN A 27 -11.43 4.34 -7.84
N LEU A 28 -10.53 4.04 -8.78
CA LEU A 28 -9.20 3.51 -8.51
C LEU A 28 -8.19 4.64 -8.36
N TYR A 29 -7.40 4.61 -7.28
CA TYR A 29 -6.24 5.46 -7.10
C TYR A 29 -4.97 4.60 -7.10
N ILE A 30 -4.09 4.78 -8.10
CA ILE A 30 -2.77 4.17 -8.12
C ILE A 30 -1.79 5.14 -7.49
N VAL A 31 -1.19 4.77 -6.37
CA VAL A 31 -0.26 5.59 -5.58
C VAL A 31 1.17 5.12 -5.80
N ILE A 32 2.04 6.01 -6.27
CA ILE A 32 3.45 5.75 -6.56
C ILE A 32 4.32 6.81 -5.89
N PRO A 33 5.13 6.47 -4.86
CA PRO A 33 6.13 7.36 -4.31
C PRO A 33 7.35 7.42 -5.24
N ALA A 34 7.92 8.61 -5.44
CA ALA A 34 9.11 8.83 -6.26
C ALA A 34 10.11 9.75 -5.54
N TYR A 35 11.39 9.46 -5.65
CA TYR A 35 12.47 10.30 -5.15
C TYR A 35 13.75 10.11 -5.94
N ASN A 36 14.17 11.11 -6.70
CA ASN A 36 15.31 11.08 -7.62
C ASN A 36 15.22 9.90 -8.59
N GLU A 37 14.15 9.86 -9.36
CA GLU A 37 13.82 8.81 -10.34
C GLU A 37 13.75 9.37 -11.77
N GLU A 38 14.49 10.43 -12.10
CA GLU A 38 14.49 11.06 -13.44
C GLU A 38 14.77 10.07 -14.58
N GLU A 39 15.58 9.03 -14.31
CA GLU A 39 15.88 7.97 -15.28
C GLU A 39 14.72 7.01 -15.55
N ASN A 40 13.81 6.83 -14.56
CA ASN A 40 12.77 5.81 -14.60
C ASN A 40 11.36 6.38 -14.74
N ILE A 41 11.13 7.62 -14.26
CA ILE A 41 9.77 8.13 -14.04
C ILE A 41 8.93 8.22 -15.31
N ALA A 42 9.56 8.52 -16.46
CA ALA A 42 8.86 8.55 -17.73
C ALA A 42 8.33 7.16 -18.12
N GLN A 43 9.14 6.11 -17.94
CA GLN A 43 8.72 4.74 -18.20
C GLN A 43 7.63 4.29 -17.22
N VAL A 44 7.72 4.65 -15.94
CA VAL A 44 6.70 4.37 -14.92
C VAL A 44 5.34 4.96 -15.33
N ILE A 45 5.33 6.17 -15.88
CA ILE A 45 4.09 6.78 -16.40
C ILE A 45 3.54 5.96 -17.58
N GLU A 46 4.37 5.62 -18.55
CA GLU A 46 3.95 4.84 -19.73
C GLU A 46 3.42 3.45 -19.33
N ASP A 47 4.00 2.84 -18.30
CA ASP A 47 3.61 1.53 -17.81
C ASP A 47 2.26 1.57 -17.04
N TRP A 48 2.04 2.58 -16.20
CA TRP A 48 0.87 2.62 -15.30
C TRP A 48 -0.30 3.47 -15.79
N TYR A 49 -0.07 4.42 -16.70
CA TYR A 49 -1.14 5.24 -17.25
C TYR A 49 -2.18 4.44 -18.07
N PRO A 50 -1.81 3.44 -18.89
CA PRO A 50 -2.79 2.56 -19.53
C PRO A 50 -3.66 1.78 -18.52
N VAL A 51 -3.08 1.34 -17.39
CA VAL A 51 -3.81 0.63 -16.34
C VAL A 51 -4.89 1.53 -15.73
N ILE A 52 -4.53 2.74 -15.28
CA ILE A 52 -5.53 3.65 -14.69
C ILE A 52 -6.60 4.04 -15.70
N ARG A 53 -6.25 4.23 -16.97
CA ARG A 53 -7.19 4.57 -18.01
C ARG A 53 -8.19 3.46 -18.31
N ALA A 54 -7.75 2.19 -18.25
CA ALA A 54 -8.62 1.04 -18.44
C ALA A 54 -9.62 0.83 -17.29
N HIS A 55 -9.29 1.34 -16.11
CA HIS A 55 -10.10 1.20 -14.88
C HIS A 55 -10.71 2.54 -14.43
N ASP A 56 -10.77 3.51 -15.33
CA ASP A 56 -11.38 4.80 -15.03
C ASP A 56 -12.89 4.75 -15.20
N GLY A 57 -13.57 4.60 -14.10
CA GLY A 57 -15.00 4.42 -14.03
C GLY A 57 -15.87 5.66 -14.27
N GLY A 58 -15.31 6.76 -14.75
CA GLY A 58 -16.09 7.98 -15.00
C GLY A 58 -15.31 9.27 -14.79
N GLY A 59 -13.98 9.20 -14.90
CA GLY A 59 -13.09 10.36 -14.82
C GLY A 59 -12.64 10.70 -13.40
N ALA A 60 -12.96 9.87 -12.40
CA ALA A 60 -12.58 10.12 -11.01
C ALA A 60 -11.34 9.31 -10.55
N SER A 61 -10.96 8.26 -11.28
CA SER A 61 -9.73 7.51 -11.01
C SER A 61 -8.46 8.33 -11.26
N ARG A 62 -7.39 8.08 -10.53
CA ARG A 62 -6.14 8.86 -10.65
C ARG A 62 -4.88 7.97 -10.52
N LEU A 63 -3.89 8.28 -11.37
CA LEU A 63 -2.50 7.87 -11.17
C LEU A 63 -1.80 8.97 -10.38
N VAL A 64 -1.65 8.77 -9.07
CA VAL A 64 -1.06 9.74 -8.16
C VAL A 64 0.42 9.41 -7.98
N ILE A 65 1.30 10.24 -8.51
CA ILE A 65 2.75 10.09 -8.34
C ILE A 65 3.24 11.20 -7.43
N ILE A 66 3.79 10.80 -6.26
CA ILE A 66 4.21 11.74 -5.23
C ILE A 66 5.73 11.87 -5.25
N ASP A 67 6.20 13.00 -5.71
CA ASP A 67 7.59 13.41 -5.61
C ASP A 67 7.93 13.79 -4.17
N ASP A 68 8.83 13.05 -3.55
CA ASP A 68 9.29 13.25 -2.17
C ASP A 68 10.45 14.27 -2.09
N GLY A 69 10.31 15.38 -2.78
CA GLY A 69 11.30 16.46 -2.77
C GLY A 69 12.56 16.08 -3.52
N SER A 70 12.44 15.56 -4.74
CA SER A 70 13.56 15.24 -5.63
C SER A 70 14.43 16.46 -5.91
N ARG A 71 15.69 16.22 -6.20
CA ARG A 71 16.69 17.23 -6.55
C ARG A 71 17.09 17.19 -8.01
N ASP A 72 16.58 16.22 -8.74
CA ASP A 72 16.77 15.96 -10.16
C ASP A 72 15.53 16.41 -10.97
N ALA A 73 15.43 15.98 -12.22
CA ALA A 73 14.33 16.36 -13.11
C ALA A 73 13.03 15.58 -12.87
N THR A 74 12.93 14.72 -11.84
CA THR A 74 11.76 13.85 -11.60
C THR A 74 10.44 14.62 -11.64
N PHE A 75 10.31 15.71 -10.86
CA PHE A 75 9.04 16.44 -10.78
C PHE A 75 8.71 17.23 -12.05
N SER A 76 9.70 17.80 -12.74
CA SER A 76 9.47 18.49 -14.02
C SER A 76 8.96 17.54 -15.10
N ILE A 77 9.50 16.32 -15.18
CA ILE A 77 9.03 15.28 -16.11
C ILE A 77 7.56 14.93 -15.79
N LEU A 78 7.20 14.78 -14.51
CA LEU A 78 5.82 14.52 -14.09
C LEU A 78 4.86 15.61 -14.50
N GLN A 79 5.24 16.89 -14.33
CA GLN A 79 4.40 18.04 -14.70
C GLN A 79 4.20 18.13 -16.22
N GLU A 80 5.24 17.93 -17.01
CA GLU A 80 5.15 17.91 -18.46
C GLU A 80 4.24 16.77 -18.96
N ALA A 81 4.42 15.57 -18.41
CA ALA A 81 3.59 14.43 -18.76
C ALA A 81 2.10 14.63 -18.42
N ALA A 82 1.79 15.30 -17.31
CA ALA A 82 0.42 15.56 -16.89
C ALA A 82 -0.34 16.50 -17.82
N ALA A 83 0.34 17.38 -18.56
CA ALA A 83 -0.29 18.30 -19.51
C ALA A 83 -1.15 17.60 -20.59
N SER A 84 -0.79 16.35 -20.94
CA SER A 84 -1.52 15.53 -21.93
C SER A 84 -2.22 14.31 -21.34
N ARG A 85 -2.15 14.12 -20.02
CA ARG A 85 -2.67 12.93 -19.31
C ARG A 85 -3.57 13.32 -18.13
N PRO A 86 -4.88 13.54 -18.37
CA PRO A 86 -5.79 14.09 -17.36
C PRO A 86 -5.97 13.22 -16.10
N LEU A 87 -5.68 11.92 -16.16
CA LEU A 87 -5.74 11.04 -15.01
C LEU A 87 -4.42 10.98 -14.21
N LEU A 88 -3.33 11.58 -14.73
CA LEU A 88 -2.07 11.71 -14.01
C LEU A 88 -2.12 12.90 -13.06
N CYS A 89 -1.87 12.63 -11.79
CA CYS A 89 -1.87 13.63 -10.72
C CYS A 89 -0.47 13.68 -10.06
N PRO A 90 0.43 14.55 -10.53
CA PRO A 90 1.73 14.75 -9.90
C PRO A 90 1.59 15.64 -8.67
N ILE A 91 2.19 15.19 -7.55
CA ILE A 91 2.23 15.95 -6.29
C ILE A 91 3.68 16.06 -5.84
N SER A 92 4.14 17.24 -5.48
CA SER A 92 5.45 17.41 -4.85
C SER A 92 5.28 17.83 -3.38
N LYS A 93 6.11 17.29 -2.51
CA LYS A 93 6.16 17.61 -1.09
C LYS A 93 7.60 17.64 -0.56
N PRO A 94 7.86 18.29 0.58
CA PRO A 94 9.15 18.15 1.25
C PRO A 94 9.50 16.70 1.54
N ASN A 95 10.78 16.33 1.42
CA ASN A 95 11.25 14.97 1.65
C ASN A 95 10.91 14.49 3.08
N GLY A 96 10.16 13.42 3.16
CA GLY A 96 9.77 12.76 4.41
C GLY A 96 10.18 11.28 4.47
N GLY A 97 10.74 10.77 3.37
CA GLY A 97 11.10 9.36 3.21
C GLY A 97 9.93 8.50 2.70
N HIS A 98 10.29 7.32 2.18
CA HIS A 98 9.37 6.43 1.47
C HIS A 98 8.08 6.13 2.25
N GLY A 99 8.17 5.75 3.53
CA GLY A 99 6.98 5.40 4.33
C GLY A 99 6.01 6.56 4.50
N ALA A 100 6.52 7.76 4.84
CA ALA A 100 5.70 8.95 4.98
C ALA A 100 5.07 9.38 3.64
N THR A 101 5.78 9.18 2.53
CA THR A 101 5.28 9.50 1.19
C THR A 101 4.18 8.54 0.75
N VAL A 102 4.31 7.25 1.03
CA VAL A 102 3.24 6.27 0.81
C VAL A 102 2.00 6.62 1.62
N LEU A 103 2.16 6.92 2.92
CA LEU A 103 1.03 7.33 3.78
C LEU A 103 0.36 8.60 3.29
N TYR A 104 1.14 9.59 2.86
CA TYR A 104 0.60 10.81 2.25
C TYR A 104 -0.28 10.47 1.04
N GLY A 105 0.18 9.58 0.16
CA GLY A 105 -0.59 9.15 -1.01
C GLY A 105 -1.86 8.39 -0.65
N TYR A 106 -1.84 7.58 0.41
CA TYR A 106 -3.04 6.90 0.89
C TYR A 106 -4.08 7.90 1.42
N HIS A 107 -3.68 8.85 2.28
CA HIS A 107 -4.57 9.90 2.74
C HIS A 107 -5.12 10.72 1.58
N TYR A 108 -4.26 11.12 0.64
CA TYR A 108 -4.70 11.84 -0.55
C TYR A 108 -5.79 11.08 -1.31
N ALA A 109 -5.59 9.78 -1.57
CA ALA A 109 -6.57 8.96 -2.27
C ALA A 109 -7.91 8.86 -1.50
N LEU A 110 -7.84 8.66 -0.18
CA LEU A 110 -9.02 8.59 0.68
C LEU A 110 -9.80 9.91 0.71
N ASP A 111 -9.10 11.04 0.81
CA ASP A 111 -9.70 12.38 0.87
C ASP A 111 -10.34 12.79 -0.46
N HIS A 112 -9.90 12.18 -1.58
CA HIS A 112 -10.41 12.44 -2.92
C HIS A 112 -11.41 11.38 -3.44
N GLY A 113 -11.93 10.54 -2.54
CA GLY A 113 -13.03 9.65 -2.85
C GLY A 113 -12.64 8.35 -3.56
N ALA A 114 -11.44 7.83 -3.31
CA ALA A 114 -11.07 6.50 -3.75
C ALA A 114 -12.02 5.44 -3.18
N ASP A 115 -12.42 4.48 -4.00
CA ASP A 115 -13.05 3.22 -3.59
C ASP A 115 -11.99 2.14 -3.36
N TYR A 116 -10.94 2.17 -4.20
CA TYR A 116 -9.78 1.28 -4.10
C TYR A 116 -8.48 2.06 -4.25
N VAL A 117 -7.49 1.67 -3.47
CA VAL A 117 -6.13 2.21 -3.54
C VAL A 117 -5.18 1.09 -3.91
N PHE A 118 -4.45 1.27 -5.00
CA PHE A 118 -3.36 0.38 -5.40
C PHE A 118 -2.03 1.10 -5.19
N GLN A 119 -1.06 0.44 -4.57
CA GLN A 119 0.28 0.99 -4.38
C GLN A 119 1.30 0.17 -5.13
N THR A 120 2.21 0.87 -5.80
CA THR A 120 3.45 0.32 -6.35
C THR A 120 4.60 1.32 -6.20
N ASP A 121 5.83 0.90 -6.52
CA ASP A 121 7.02 1.77 -6.46
C ASP A 121 7.43 2.26 -7.86
N SER A 122 8.24 3.33 -7.91
CA SER A 122 8.72 3.98 -9.13
C SER A 122 10.01 3.40 -9.72
N ASP A 123 10.50 2.28 -9.21
CA ASP A 123 11.81 1.72 -9.57
C ASP A 123 11.78 0.67 -10.70
N GLY A 124 10.60 0.47 -11.31
CA GLY A 124 10.41 -0.46 -12.43
C GLY A 124 10.53 -1.95 -12.06
N GLN A 125 10.52 -2.31 -10.78
CA GLN A 125 10.67 -3.70 -10.34
C GLN A 125 9.39 -4.52 -10.44
N THR A 126 8.22 -3.87 -10.48
CA THR A 126 6.90 -4.50 -10.58
C THR A 126 6.34 -4.42 -11.99
N LEU A 127 5.42 -5.34 -12.33
CA LEU A 127 4.85 -5.49 -13.66
C LEU A 127 3.40 -5.03 -13.69
N PRO A 128 3.03 -4.03 -14.52
CA PRO A 128 1.63 -3.62 -14.68
C PRO A 128 0.71 -4.75 -15.15
N GLU A 129 1.22 -5.69 -15.95
CA GLU A 129 0.46 -6.84 -16.46
C GLU A 129 -0.03 -7.78 -15.34
N GLU A 130 0.60 -7.71 -14.16
CA GLU A 130 0.18 -8.47 -12.99
C GLU A 130 -0.92 -7.78 -12.17
N PHE A 131 -1.41 -6.60 -12.58
CA PHE A 131 -2.46 -5.86 -11.87
C PHE A 131 -3.83 -6.56 -11.93
N GLU A 132 -4.22 -7.07 -13.09
CA GLU A 132 -5.57 -7.63 -13.31
C GLU A 132 -5.97 -8.74 -12.33
N PRO A 133 -5.11 -9.70 -11.97
CA PRO A 133 -5.41 -10.69 -10.94
C PRO A 133 -5.74 -10.09 -9.57
N PHE A 134 -5.20 -8.90 -9.25
CA PHE A 134 -5.50 -8.17 -8.01
C PHE A 134 -6.84 -7.47 -8.11
N TRP A 135 -7.09 -6.79 -9.21
CA TRP A 135 -8.34 -6.09 -9.48
C TRP A 135 -9.55 -7.03 -9.45
N ALA A 136 -9.40 -8.22 -10.02
CA ALA A 136 -10.44 -9.26 -10.00
C ALA A 136 -10.83 -9.71 -8.58
N GLN A 137 -9.97 -9.51 -7.57
CA GLN A 137 -10.22 -9.90 -6.18
C GLN A 137 -10.70 -8.74 -5.29
N ARG A 138 -10.84 -7.51 -5.83
CA ARG A 138 -11.10 -6.29 -5.08
C ARG A 138 -12.33 -6.32 -4.20
N GLU A 139 -13.40 -6.96 -4.66
CA GLU A 139 -14.66 -7.04 -3.90
C GLU A 139 -14.61 -8.09 -2.78
N THR A 140 -13.81 -9.14 -2.99
CA THR A 140 -13.75 -10.30 -2.08
C THR A 140 -12.87 -10.04 -0.87
N TYR A 141 -11.75 -9.32 -1.05
CA TYR A 141 -10.75 -9.14 0.00
C TYR A 141 -10.58 -7.67 0.35
N ASP A 142 -10.29 -7.40 1.63
CA ASP A 142 -9.97 -6.05 2.13
C ASP A 142 -8.61 -5.59 1.64
N MET A 143 -7.68 -6.54 1.46
CA MET A 143 -6.36 -6.29 0.90
C MET A 143 -5.88 -7.48 0.06
N VAL A 144 -5.34 -7.19 -1.12
CA VAL A 144 -4.62 -8.15 -1.96
C VAL A 144 -3.17 -7.71 -2.05
N ILE A 145 -2.23 -8.56 -1.59
CA ILE A 145 -0.80 -8.25 -1.51
C ILE A 145 -0.01 -9.14 -2.46
N GLY A 146 0.90 -8.54 -3.21
CA GLY A 146 1.89 -9.26 -4.00
C GLY A 146 2.87 -10.03 -3.11
N TRP A 147 3.12 -11.27 -3.43
CA TRP A 147 4.11 -12.08 -2.74
C TRP A 147 5.26 -12.44 -3.68
N ARG A 148 6.45 -11.98 -3.34
CA ARG A 148 7.68 -12.28 -4.08
C ARG A 148 8.13 -13.71 -3.82
N LYS A 149 7.76 -14.64 -4.73
CA LYS A 149 8.01 -16.08 -4.57
C LYS A 149 9.50 -16.41 -4.69
N GLU A 150 10.19 -15.82 -5.65
CA GLU A 150 11.61 -16.03 -5.92
C GLU A 150 12.36 -14.71 -5.75
N ARG A 151 13.07 -14.59 -4.63
CA ARG A 151 13.94 -13.45 -4.39
C ARG A 151 15.33 -13.75 -4.94
N GLN A 152 15.65 -13.16 -6.06
CA GLN A 152 17.01 -13.13 -6.61
C GLN A 152 17.93 -12.11 -5.91
N ASP A 153 17.48 -11.54 -4.81
CA ASP A 153 18.05 -10.36 -4.14
C ASP A 153 19.27 -10.63 -3.26
N GLY A 154 19.82 -11.85 -3.24
CA GLY A 154 20.98 -12.20 -2.42
C GLY A 154 20.66 -12.54 -0.95
N ALA A 155 21.59 -13.24 -0.30
CA ALA A 155 21.41 -13.81 1.06
C ALA A 155 21.09 -12.75 2.13
N SER A 156 21.60 -11.52 2.00
CA SER A 156 21.40 -10.43 2.97
C SER A 156 19.94 -9.98 3.03
N ARG A 157 19.24 -9.87 1.90
CA ARG A 157 17.83 -9.46 1.87
C ARG A 157 16.89 -10.57 2.36
N VAL A 158 17.24 -11.83 2.10
CA VAL A 158 16.53 -12.99 2.66
C VAL A 158 16.61 -12.98 4.18
N PHE A 159 17.81 -12.71 4.74
CA PHE A 159 18.01 -12.57 6.18
C PHE A 159 17.16 -11.44 6.79
N VAL A 160 17.20 -10.25 6.20
CA VAL A 160 16.38 -9.10 6.64
C VAL A 160 14.88 -9.46 6.66
N THR A 161 14.38 -10.13 5.63
CA THR A 161 12.97 -10.53 5.58
C THR A 161 12.61 -11.56 6.64
N LYS A 162 13.47 -12.56 6.89
CA LYS A 162 13.24 -13.55 7.95
C LYS A 162 13.24 -12.88 9.33
N THR A 163 14.19 -11.97 9.56
CA THR A 163 14.28 -11.20 10.80
C THR A 163 13.03 -10.33 11.00
N LEU A 164 12.57 -9.62 9.96
CA LEU A 164 11.35 -8.82 10.03
C LEU A 164 10.12 -9.68 10.38
N LYS A 165 9.97 -10.85 9.77
CA LYS A 165 8.87 -11.79 10.11
C LYS A 165 8.93 -12.24 11.57
N ALA A 166 10.12 -12.55 12.08
CA ALA A 166 10.30 -12.94 13.47
C ALA A 166 9.93 -11.80 14.44
N VAL A 167 10.36 -10.57 14.11
CA VAL A 167 10.03 -9.36 14.90
C VAL A 167 8.53 -9.09 14.88
N ILE A 168 7.88 -9.15 13.72
CA ILE A 168 6.42 -8.98 13.60
C ILE A 168 5.69 -10.01 14.49
N LYS A 169 6.08 -11.28 14.41
CA LYS A 169 5.46 -12.34 15.23
C LYS A 169 5.67 -12.10 16.72
N ALA A 170 6.88 -11.69 17.13
CA ALA A 170 7.21 -11.42 18.53
C ALA A 170 6.50 -10.17 19.09
N CYS A 171 6.37 -9.10 18.30
CA CYS A 171 5.78 -7.84 18.75
C CYS A 171 4.25 -7.82 18.66
N PHE A 172 3.65 -8.42 17.64
CA PHE A 172 2.22 -8.32 17.35
C PHE A 172 1.44 -9.64 17.47
N GLY A 173 2.14 -10.77 17.60
CA GLY A 173 1.51 -12.09 17.67
C GLY A 173 0.98 -12.62 16.33
N VAL A 174 1.14 -11.89 15.23
CA VAL A 174 0.62 -12.26 13.90
C VAL A 174 1.73 -12.69 12.94
N THR A 175 1.35 -13.39 11.88
CA THR A 175 2.26 -13.78 10.80
C THR A 175 1.80 -13.16 9.49
N VAL A 176 2.70 -12.42 8.82
CA VAL A 176 2.47 -11.79 7.52
C VAL A 176 3.43 -12.40 6.49
N LYS A 177 2.90 -12.83 5.33
CA LYS A 177 3.68 -13.58 4.33
C LYS A 177 4.75 -12.72 3.65
N ASP A 178 4.40 -11.52 3.21
CA ASP A 178 5.31 -10.48 2.70
C ASP A 178 4.78 -9.10 3.09
N ALA A 179 5.23 -8.57 4.23
CA ALA A 179 4.67 -7.37 4.83
C ALA A 179 5.09 -6.07 4.10
N ASN A 180 6.23 -6.08 3.41
CA ASN A 180 6.81 -4.86 2.81
C ASN A 180 6.78 -4.85 1.28
N THR A 181 5.93 -5.66 0.66
CA THR A 181 5.78 -5.61 -0.80
C THR A 181 5.02 -4.35 -1.19
N PRO A 182 5.52 -3.59 -2.17
CA PRO A 182 4.85 -2.38 -2.64
C PRO A 182 3.71 -2.64 -3.64
N PHE A 183 3.40 -3.88 -3.98
CA PHE A 183 2.36 -4.25 -4.92
C PHE A 183 1.12 -4.71 -4.15
N ARG A 184 0.19 -3.80 -3.89
CA ARG A 184 -0.98 -4.06 -3.05
C ARG A 184 -2.21 -3.28 -3.46
N LEU A 185 -3.34 -3.95 -3.47
CA LEU A 185 -4.67 -3.37 -3.68
C LEU A 185 -5.45 -3.43 -2.37
N MET A 186 -6.10 -2.33 -2.00
CA MET A 186 -6.79 -2.17 -0.73
C MET A 186 -8.15 -1.50 -0.93
N LYS A 187 -9.16 -1.96 -0.19
CA LYS A 187 -10.44 -1.25 -0.08
C LYS A 187 -10.24 0.04 0.70
N ALA A 188 -10.74 1.14 0.16
CA ALA A 188 -10.65 2.44 0.82
C ALA A 188 -11.42 2.48 2.15
N ASP A 189 -12.59 1.85 2.22
CA ASP A 189 -13.39 1.83 3.44
C ASP A 189 -12.64 1.15 4.60
N THR A 190 -12.06 -0.03 4.35
CA THR A 190 -11.24 -0.70 5.37
C THR A 190 -9.99 0.12 5.73
N MET A 191 -9.38 0.79 4.72
CA MET A 191 -8.23 1.65 4.97
C MET A 191 -8.58 2.84 5.88
N ARG A 192 -9.72 3.50 5.68
CA ARG A 192 -10.19 4.62 6.52
C ARG A 192 -10.30 4.24 8.00
N GLU A 193 -10.70 3.00 8.29
CA GLU A 193 -10.81 2.55 9.69
C GLU A 193 -9.47 2.48 10.41
N TYR A 194 -8.37 2.24 9.68
CA TYR A 194 -7.11 1.86 10.32
C TYR A 194 -5.90 2.73 9.96
N ILE A 195 -5.98 3.59 8.94
CA ILE A 195 -4.80 4.33 8.46
C ILE A 195 -4.24 5.28 9.52
N ASP A 196 -5.09 5.88 10.34
CA ASP A 196 -4.71 6.82 11.40
C ASP A 196 -4.03 6.14 12.60
N LEU A 197 -4.03 4.80 12.69
CA LEU A 197 -3.22 4.06 13.65
C LEU A 197 -1.73 4.08 13.29
N ILE A 198 -1.36 4.51 12.09
CA ILE A 198 0.02 4.58 11.62
C ILE A 198 0.52 6.02 11.80
N PRO A 199 1.62 6.25 12.57
CA PRO A 199 2.21 7.57 12.68
C PRO A 199 2.63 8.13 11.31
N LYS A 200 2.38 9.42 11.06
CA LYS A 200 2.56 10.06 9.74
C LYS A 200 3.99 10.02 9.20
N ASP A 201 4.98 9.94 10.07
CA ASP A 201 6.41 9.86 9.76
C ASP A 201 6.98 8.43 9.84
N PHE A 202 6.12 7.41 9.92
CA PHE A 202 6.56 6.04 10.12
C PHE A 202 7.19 5.44 8.85
N ASN A 203 8.45 5.07 8.93
CA ASN A 203 9.23 4.60 7.77
C ASN A 203 8.80 3.23 7.21
N LEU A 204 8.19 2.38 8.03
CA LEU A 204 7.76 1.03 7.65
C LEU A 204 6.22 0.95 7.54
N SER A 205 5.60 1.96 6.96
CA SER A 205 4.14 2.09 6.85
C SER A 205 3.49 0.87 6.19
N ASN A 206 4.06 0.34 5.12
CA ASN A 206 3.57 -0.86 4.46
C ASN A 206 3.58 -2.10 5.36
N VAL A 207 4.62 -2.23 6.19
CA VAL A 207 4.73 -3.32 7.17
C VAL A 207 3.64 -3.20 8.21
N LEU A 208 3.49 -1.99 8.78
CA LEU A 208 2.53 -1.76 9.85
C LEU A 208 1.09 -1.91 9.37
N LEU A 209 0.77 -1.38 8.19
CA LEU A 209 -0.55 -1.56 7.58
C LEU A 209 -0.89 -3.04 7.38
N SER A 210 0.06 -3.83 6.85
CA SER A 210 -0.14 -5.28 6.69
C SER A 210 -0.38 -5.99 8.02
N VAL A 211 0.33 -5.58 9.08
CA VAL A 211 0.16 -6.11 10.44
C VAL A 211 -1.21 -5.76 11.00
N ILE A 212 -1.64 -4.51 10.85
CA ILE A 212 -2.94 -4.02 11.33
C ILE A 212 -4.07 -4.83 10.70
N TYR A 213 -4.07 -4.96 9.37
CA TYR A 213 -5.12 -5.72 8.66
C TYR A 213 -5.22 -7.16 9.16
N VAL A 214 -4.09 -7.86 9.30
CA VAL A 214 -4.09 -9.24 9.82
C VAL A 214 -4.54 -9.29 11.28
N LYS A 215 -4.11 -8.34 12.12
CA LYS A 215 -4.44 -8.32 13.54
C LYS A 215 -5.91 -7.97 13.81
N LYS A 216 -6.49 -7.10 12.98
CA LYS A 216 -7.92 -6.72 13.04
C LYS A 216 -8.84 -7.73 12.34
N GLY A 217 -8.28 -8.84 11.82
CA GLY A 217 -9.06 -9.92 11.20
C GLY A 217 -9.61 -9.59 9.82
N CYS A 218 -9.03 -8.60 9.14
CA CYS A 218 -9.40 -8.27 7.76
C CYS A 218 -9.06 -9.42 6.81
N SER A 219 -9.81 -9.54 5.72
CA SER A 219 -9.56 -10.54 4.69
C SER A 219 -8.37 -10.14 3.82
N VAL A 220 -7.25 -10.89 3.93
CA VAL A 220 -6.02 -10.61 3.19
C VAL A 220 -5.67 -11.76 2.24
N ARG A 221 -5.51 -11.46 0.95
CA ARG A 221 -5.09 -12.40 -0.09
C ARG A 221 -3.65 -12.15 -0.51
N TYR A 222 -2.87 -13.20 -0.72
CA TYR A 222 -1.52 -13.13 -1.25
C TYR A 222 -1.47 -13.75 -2.64
N ILE A 223 -1.04 -12.98 -3.65
CA ILE A 223 -0.85 -13.43 -5.03
C ILE A 223 0.64 -13.41 -5.36
N PRO A 224 1.22 -14.47 -5.93
CA PRO A 224 2.60 -14.44 -6.39
C PRO A 224 2.79 -13.35 -7.44
N ILE A 225 3.89 -12.59 -7.33
CA ILE A 225 4.29 -11.59 -8.32
C ILE A 225 5.74 -11.78 -8.73
N THR A 226 6.04 -11.32 -9.94
CA THR A 226 7.40 -11.12 -10.44
C THR A 226 8.00 -9.87 -9.82
N PHE A 227 9.26 -9.94 -9.44
CA PHE A 227 9.99 -8.79 -8.91
C PHE A 227 11.34 -8.70 -9.63
N ARG A 228 11.40 -7.79 -10.60
CA ARG A 228 12.57 -7.62 -11.46
C ARG A 228 13.75 -6.99 -10.72
N PRO A 229 14.99 -7.14 -11.18
CA PRO A 229 16.09 -6.28 -10.77
C PRO A 229 15.73 -4.81 -11.07
N ARG A 230 16.18 -3.90 -10.20
CA ARG A 230 15.99 -2.44 -10.40
C ARG A 230 16.61 -2.01 -11.72
N GLN A 231 15.90 -1.19 -12.48
CA GLN A 231 16.30 -0.81 -13.83
C GLN A 231 17.22 0.42 -13.88
N GLY A 232 17.26 1.23 -12.82
CA GLY A 232 18.12 2.41 -12.70
C GLY A 232 18.23 2.90 -11.25
N GLY A 233 19.01 3.97 -11.04
CA GLY A 233 19.19 4.61 -9.75
C GLY A 233 20.12 3.88 -8.78
N VAL A 234 20.50 4.55 -7.68
CA VAL A 234 21.45 4.04 -6.69
C VAL A 234 20.72 3.26 -5.60
N ASN A 235 21.18 2.04 -5.31
CA ASN A 235 20.67 1.25 -4.20
C ASN A 235 21.09 1.87 -2.86
N SER A 236 20.19 2.56 -2.17
CA SER A 236 20.45 3.29 -0.92
C SER A 236 20.52 2.40 0.32
N ILE A 237 20.57 1.07 0.16
CA ILE A 237 20.56 0.13 1.28
C ILE A 237 21.93 0.04 1.93
N ASN A 238 22.07 0.68 3.08
CA ASN A 238 23.25 0.56 3.97
C ASN A 238 22.91 -0.37 5.14
N MET A 239 23.65 -1.48 5.31
CA MET A 239 23.42 -2.47 6.36
C MET A 239 23.46 -1.87 7.78
N LYS A 240 24.34 -0.88 8.04
CA LYS A 240 24.37 -0.15 9.33
C LYS A 240 23.08 0.63 9.57
N LYS A 241 22.53 1.25 8.50
CA LYS A 241 21.26 1.98 8.55
C LYS A 241 20.09 1.02 8.80
N ILE A 242 20.08 -0.16 8.17
CA ILE A 242 19.07 -1.21 8.40
C ILE A 242 19.06 -1.66 9.86
N PHE A 243 20.23 -1.88 10.46
CA PHE A 243 20.33 -2.32 11.86
C PHE A 243 19.78 -1.26 12.83
N LYS A 244 20.11 0.02 12.57
CA LYS A 244 19.59 1.15 13.36
C LYS A 244 18.06 1.28 13.24
N ILE A 245 17.55 1.20 12.01
CA ILE A 245 16.10 1.22 11.73
C ILE A 245 15.42 0.02 12.38
N GLY A 246 16.01 -1.18 12.31
CA GLY A 246 15.47 -2.38 12.93
C GLY A 246 15.35 -2.29 14.45
N LYS A 247 16.38 -1.75 15.13
CA LYS A 247 16.36 -1.54 16.59
C LYS A 247 15.28 -0.54 17.01
N GLN A 248 15.17 0.57 16.29
CA GLN A 248 14.13 1.58 16.52
C GLN A 248 12.74 0.99 16.26
N ALA A 249 12.58 0.26 15.15
CA ALA A 249 11.32 -0.38 14.79
C ALA A 249 10.79 -1.35 15.85
N ILE A 250 11.64 -2.09 16.56
CA ILE A 250 11.21 -3.00 17.65
C ILE A 250 10.60 -2.19 18.82
N SER A 251 11.21 -1.06 19.19
CA SER A 251 10.68 -0.19 20.22
C SER A 251 9.33 0.40 19.81
N ASP A 252 9.27 0.89 18.58
CA ASP A 252 8.07 1.50 18.03
C ASP A 252 6.95 0.47 17.84
N PHE A 253 7.27 -0.74 17.39
CA PHE A 253 6.30 -1.83 17.23
C PHE A 253 5.64 -2.25 18.55
N LYS A 254 6.38 -2.27 19.66
CA LYS A 254 5.80 -2.59 20.97
C LYS A 254 4.77 -1.54 21.38
N LYS A 255 5.11 -0.25 21.27
CA LYS A 255 4.18 0.85 21.56
C LYS A 255 2.95 0.82 20.66
N LEU A 256 3.17 0.60 19.34
CA LEU A 256 2.10 0.54 18.36
C LEU A 256 1.19 -0.68 18.59
N ASN A 257 1.75 -1.81 19.07
CA ASN A 257 0.93 -2.97 19.40
C ASN A 257 -0.10 -2.68 20.50
N GLU A 258 0.23 -1.85 21.49
CA GLU A 258 -0.71 -1.41 22.54
C GLU A 258 -1.86 -0.61 21.91
N ILE A 259 -1.56 0.34 21.03
CA ILE A 259 -2.56 1.16 20.33
C ILE A 259 -3.46 0.31 19.42
N ILE A 260 -2.88 -0.61 18.66
CA ILE A 260 -3.62 -1.48 17.74
C ILE A 260 -4.49 -2.50 18.49
N SER A 261 -4.13 -2.85 19.71
CA SER A 261 -4.86 -3.85 20.53
C SER A 261 -6.01 -3.23 21.34
N ALA A 262 -5.96 -1.94 21.57
CA ALA A 262 -7.06 -1.17 22.14
C ALA A 262 -8.21 -1.03 21.13
#